data_cf9ae99e2f17111568ed998a382d1c9d
#
_entry.id   cf9ae99e2f17111568ed998a382d1c9d
#
_cell.length_a   1.000
_cell.length_b   1.000
_cell.length_c   1.000
_cell.angle_alpha   90.00
_cell.angle_beta   90.00
_cell.angle_gamma   90.00
#
_symmetry.space_group_name_H-M   'P 1'
#
loop_
_entity.id
_entity.type
_entity.pdbx_description
1 polymer ?
#
loop_
_entity_poly.entity_id
_entity_poly.type
_entity_poly.pdbx_seq_one_letter_code
_entity_poly.pdbx_strand_id
1 'polypeptide(L)'
;NMIPASVAAQMSAPDNGSGGDDDDGRSVRRLPAEPRVAAGPMRERRAVVLRTRYRSQYERLFRDAGTRIFRREIKAARRLAERIGEPGGLDAFREWLEGEFWDREAEVTAEQVRGIVSSYAEAVQTAIAEEIGVGDEVPPEVERFAGDYANSLGAREAESSRGQLREVLNRAELEGTDPRDAILQRLDEWEATRAEKFGARESRRAGNALAEALYIAAGVRALRWTPSGASTCPYCETLAGSVVQAGNAFLAAGQRLEPEGHPPMEIKTTKRHPPAHDGCDCIITAA
;
A
#
# COMPACT_ATOMS: atom_id res chain seq x y z
N ASN A 1 -8.76 1.53 -3.89
CA ASN A 1 -7.65 2.24 -3.28
C ASN A 1 -7.23 3.35 -4.22
N MET A 2 -7.94 4.45 -4.15
CA MET A 2 -7.66 5.63 -4.99
C MET A 2 -6.52 6.42 -4.35
N ILE A 3 -5.55 6.85 -5.18
CA ILE A 3 -4.74 8.02 -4.87
C ILE A 3 -5.72 9.20 -4.84
N PRO A 4 -5.61 10.12 -3.89
CA PRO A 4 -6.48 11.30 -3.88
C PRO A 4 -6.44 11.99 -5.25
N ALA A 5 -7.60 12.37 -5.75
CA ALA A 5 -7.78 13.01 -7.06
C ALA A 5 -6.91 14.28 -7.25
N SER A 6 -6.43 14.89 -6.16
CA SER A 6 -5.54 16.04 -6.16
C SER A 6 -4.16 15.78 -6.78
N VAL A 7 -3.63 14.57 -6.68
CA VAL A 7 -2.31 14.25 -7.29
C VAL A 7 -2.47 13.97 -8.78
N ALA A 8 -3.61 13.40 -9.21
CA ALA A 8 -3.88 13.14 -10.62
C ALA A 8 -4.26 14.41 -11.39
N ALA A 9 -4.92 15.39 -10.75
CA ALA A 9 -5.37 16.62 -11.40
C ALA A 9 -4.24 17.63 -11.67
N GLN A 10 -3.13 17.59 -10.94
CA GLN A 10 -1.98 18.46 -11.17
C GLN A 10 -1.06 17.99 -12.31
N MET A 11 -1.27 16.81 -12.85
CA MET A 11 -0.45 16.26 -13.93
C MET A 11 -1.13 16.32 -15.32
N SER A 12 -2.31 16.94 -15.44
CA SER A 12 -3.07 17.03 -16.70
C SER A 12 -3.67 18.40 -16.91
N ALA A 13 -2.86 19.42 -17.15
CA ALA A 13 -3.30 20.69 -17.70
C ALA A 13 -2.54 20.95 -19.00
N PRO A 14 -3.18 21.02 -20.16
CA PRO A 14 -2.56 21.57 -21.36
C PRO A 14 -2.61 23.10 -21.26
N ASP A 15 -1.46 23.72 -21.40
CA ASP A 15 -1.29 25.16 -21.51
C ASP A 15 -1.80 25.64 -22.88
N ASN A 16 -2.82 26.49 -22.87
CA ASN A 16 -3.27 27.22 -24.04
C ASN A 16 -2.78 28.67 -23.91
N GLY A 17 -1.69 28.97 -24.62
CA GLY A 17 -1.15 30.30 -24.71
C GLY A 17 -1.95 31.20 -25.64
N SER A 18 -2.03 32.49 -25.29
CA SER A 18 -2.22 33.59 -26.24
C SER A 18 -1.34 34.76 -25.86
N GLY A 19 -0.59 35.17 -26.80
CA GLY A 19 0.35 36.13 -27.12
C GLY A 19 0.44 37.47 -26.38
N GLY A 20 1.65 38.03 -26.46
CA GLY A 20 2.01 39.40 -26.15
C GLY A 20 3.53 39.54 -26.17
N ASP A 21 4.03 40.24 -27.14
CA ASP A 21 5.45 40.56 -27.42
C ASP A 21 6.11 41.40 -26.31
N ASP A 22 7.37 41.18 -26.09
CA ASP A 22 8.53 42.08 -26.14
C ASP A 22 9.58 41.78 -25.07
N ASP A 23 10.79 41.66 -25.60
CA ASP A 23 12.12 42.13 -25.17
C ASP A 23 13.00 41.29 -24.22
N ASP A 24 14.10 40.88 -24.83
CA ASP A 24 15.50 40.75 -24.42
C ASP A 24 15.85 40.22 -23.02
N GLY A 25 16.21 38.98 -22.98
CA GLY A 25 16.92 38.35 -21.85
C GLY A 25 17.16 36.86 -22.10
N ARG A 26 18.38 36.51 -22.52
CA ARG A 26 18.83 35.15 -22.80
C ARG A 26 18.27 34.11 -21.81
N SER A 27 17.07 33.67 -22.08
CA SER A 27 16.52 32.48 -21.46
C SER A 27 17.23 31.25 -22.02
N VAL A 28 18.09 30.65 -21.22
CA VAL A 28 18.62 29.31 -21.48
C VAL A 28 17.41 28.41 -21.49
N ARG A 29 16.85 28.11 -22.68
CA ARG A 29 15.88 27.04 -22.88
C ARG A 29 16.51 25.77 -22.31
N ARG A 30 16.09 25.37 -21.13
CA ARG A 30 16.30 23.99 -20.70
C ARG A 30 15.57 23.12 -21.71
N LEU A 31 16.33 22.44 -22.55
CA LEU A 31 15.81 21.36 -23.40
C LEU A 31 15.04 20.40 -22.48
N PRO A 32 13.86 19.89 -22.90
CA PRO A 32 13.19 18.83 -22.17
C PRO A 32 14.20 17.71 -21.98
N ALA A 33 14.35 17.25 -20.74
CA ALA A 33 15.28 16.17 -20.42
C ALA A 33 15.01 15.01 -21.38
N GLU A 34 16.05 14.58 -22.10
CA GLU A 34 15.95 13.41 -22.98
C GLU A 34 15.34 12.24 -22.21
N PRO A 35 14.50 11.40 -22.85
CA PRO A 35 13.92 10.24 -22.20
C PRO A 35 15.06 9.38 -21.66
N ARG A 36 15.14 9.29 -20.33
CA ARG A 36 16.19 8.56 -19.65
C ARG A 36 16.09 7.09 -20.06
N VAL A 37 17.22 6.56 -20.48
CA VAL A 37 17.41 5.22 -21.03
C VAL A 37 16.87 4.16 -20.07
N ALA A 38 16.18 3.16 -20.61
CA ALA A 38 15.80 1.95 -19.89
C ALA A 38 17.00 1.36 -19.14
N ALA A 39 16.79 0.93 -17.91
CA ALA A 39 17.86 0.37 -17.09
C ALA A 39 18.50 -0.83 -17.78
N GLY A 40 19.82 -0.88 -17.82
CA GLY A 40 20.50 -2.06 -18.32
C GLY A 40 20.25 -3.27 -17.41
N PRO A 41 20.22 -4.51 -17.94
CA PRO A 41 19.83 -5.72 -17.19
C PRO A 41 20.58 -5.93 -15.87
N MET A 42 21.81 -5.45 -15.77
CA MET A 42 22.62 -5.54 -14.54
C MET A 42 22.13 -4.56 -13.46
N ARG A 43 21.72 -3.35 -13.84
CA ARG A 43 21.20 -2.34 -12.90
C ARG A 43 19.83 -2.77 -12.37
N GLU A 44 18.95 -3.23 -13.26
CA GLU A 44 17.65 -3.79 -12.88
C GLU A 44 17.79 -4.91 -11.84
N ARG A 45 18.71 -5.88 -12.07
CA ARG A 45 18.97 -6.97 -11.12
C ARG A 45 19.44 -6.47 -9.76
N ARG A 46 20.34 -5.47 -9.72
CA ARG A 46 20.79 -4.86 -8.46
C ARG A 46 19.65 -4.18 -7.73
N ALA A 47 18.83 -3.41 -8.43
CA ALA A 47 17.66 -2.75 -7.85
C ALA A 47 16.66 -3.77 -7.27
N VAL A 48 16.39 -4.88 -7.97
CA VAL A 48 15.55 -5.99 -7.47
C VAL A 48 16.11 -6.56 -6.16
N VAL A 49 17.42 -6.82 -6.10
CA VAL A 49 18.08 -7.33 -4.89
C VAL A 49 17.98 -6.34 -3.73
N LEU A 50 18.25 -5.06 -3.97
CA LEU A 50 18.15 -4.01 -2.96
C LEU A 50 16.72 -3.87 -2.44
N ARG A 51 15.73 -3.80 -3.33
CA ARG A 51 14.31 -3.69 -2.95
C ARG A 51 13.82 -4.90 -2.17
N THR A 52 14.28 -6.11 -2.53
CA THR A 52 13.96 -7.34 -1.78
C THR A 52 14.55 -7.29 -0.36
N ARG A 53 15.80 -6.82 -0.21
CA ARG A 53 16.43 -6.62 1.08
C ARG A 53 15.69 -5.57 1.93
N TYR A 54 15.38 -4.42 1.36
CA TYR A 54 14.64 -3.37 2.05
C TYR A 54 13.25 -3.86 2.45
N ARG A 55 12.52 -4.54 1.58
CA ARG A 55 11.22 -5.13 1.93
C ARG A 55 11.32 -5.97 3.19
N SER A 56 12.30 -6.88 3.29
CA SER A 56 12.48 -7.74 4.48
C SER A 56 12.83 -6.94 5.75
N GLN A 57 13.55 -5.84 5.61
CA GLN A 57 13.85 -4.93 6.71
C GLN A 57 12.57 -4.20 7.18
N TYR A 58 11.82 -3.62 6.25
CA TYR A 58 10.62 -2.86 6.55
C TYR A 58 9.45 -3.74 6.99
N GLU A 59 9.41 -5.01 6.57
CA GLU A 59 8.48 -6.01 7.09
C GLU A 59 8.56 -6.13 8.62
N ARG A 60 9.78 -6.16 9.17
CA ARG A 60 9.98 -6.18 10.63
C ARG A 60 9.49 -4.88 11.28
N LEU A 61 9.81 -3.72 10.71
CA LEU A 61 9.38 -2.43 11.25
C LEU A 61 7.85 -2.29 11.25
N PHE A 62 7.18 -2.67 10.16
CA PHE A 62 5.72 -2.69 10.10
C PHE A 62 5.12 -3.71 11.07
N ARG A 63 5.68 -4.91 11.22
CA ARG A 63 5.25 -5.88 12.21
C ARG A 63 5.34 -5.34 13.63
N ASP A 64 6.46 -4.71 13.98
CA ASP A 64 6.67 -4.15 15.31
C ASP A 64 5.71 -2.97 15.59
N ALA A 65 5.42 -2.13 14.59
CA ALA A 65 4.37 -1.13 14.68
C ALA A 65 2.99 -1.78 14.83
N GLY A 66 2.69 -2.78 14.00
CA GLY A 66 1.45 -3.56 14.06
C GLY A 66 1.21 -4.19 15.43
N THR A 67 2.27 -4.70 16.07
CA THR A 67 2.17 -5.25 17.43
C THR A 67 1.68 -4.19 18.43
N ARG A 68 2.16 -2.95 18.34
CA ARG A 68 1.72 -1.86 19.23
C ARG A 68 0.29 -1.41 18.92
N ILE A 69 -0.04 -1.25 17.64
CA ILE A 69 -1.36 -0.84 17.15
C ILE A 69 -2.41 -1.86 17.58
N PHE A 70 -2.25 -3.12 17.20
CA PHE A 70 -3.27 -4.15 17.47
C PHE A 70 -3.40 -4.51 18.94
N ARG A 71 -2.33 -4.44 19.73
CA ARG A 71 -2.42 -4.60 21.18
C ARG A 71 -3.35 -3.57 21.81
N ARG A 72 -3.34 -2.33 21.33
CA ARG A 72 -4.23 -1.25 21.80
C ARG A 72 -5.68 -1.54 21.41
N GLU A 73 -5.93 -1.88 20.14
CA GLU A 73 -7.26 -2.23 19.65
C GLU A 73 -7.83 -3.45 20.41
N ILE A 74 -7.06 -4.52 20.50
CA ILE A 74 -7.44 -5.76 21.18
C ILE A 74 -7.78 -5.48 22.65
N LYS A 75 -6.96 -4.71 23.34
CA LYS A 75 -7.22 -4.34 24.75
C LYS A 75 -8.53 -3.57 24.92
N ALA A 76 -8.84 -2.64 24.03
CA ALA A 76 -10.07 -1.87 24.06
C ALA A 76 -11.29 -2.76 23.76
N ALA A 77 -11.23 -3.55 22.69
CA ALA A 77 -12.28 -4.46 22.29
C ALA A 77 -12.55 -5.54 23.34
N ARG A 78 -11.50 -6.16 23.91
CA ARG A 78 -11.62 -7.21 24.93
C ARG A 78 -12.35 -6.73 26.17
N ARG A 79 -12.01 -5.52 26.67
CA ARG A 79 -12.67 -4.92 27.84
C ARG A 79 -14.18 -4.80 27.65
N LEU A 80 -14.62 -4.44 26.46
CA LEU A 80 -16.05 -4.31 26.16
C LEU A 80 -16.70 -5.66 25.88
N ALA A 81 -15.99 -6.55 25.17
CA ALA A 81 -16.47 -7.90 24.87
C ALA A 81 -16.74 -8.71 26.15
N GLU A 82 -15.89 -8.60 27.17
CA GLU A 82 -16.06 -9.28 28.46
C GLU A 82 -17.38 -8.90 29.17
N ARG A 83 -17.95 -7.74 28.84
CA ARG A 83 -19.18 -7.20 29.41
C ARG A 83 -20.43 -7.48 28.56
N ILE A 84 -20.32 -8.13 27.41
CA ILE A 84 -21.47 -8.41 26.52
C ILE A 84 -22.57 -9.20 27.23
N GLY A 85 -22.23 -10.07 28.16
CA GLY A 85 -23.22 -10.82 28.97
C GLY A 85 -23.91 -10.03 30.06
N GLU A 86 -23.48 -8.78 30.35
CA GLU A 86 -24.14 -7.88 31.33
C GLU A 86 -25.34 -7.18 30.67
N PRO A 87 -26.34 -6.72 31.47
CA PRO A 87 -27.44 -5.92 30.90
C PRO A 87 -26.93 -4.69 30.16
N GLY A 88 -27.31 -4.56 28.87
CA GLY A 88 -26.87 -3.47 27.98
C GLY A 88 -25.42 -3.61 27.45
N GLY A 89 -24.69 -4.65 27.80
CA GLY A 89 -23.29 -4.83 27.40
C GLY A 89 -23.12 -5.01 25.89
N LEU A 90 -24.01 -5.75 25.25
CA LEU A 90 -23.99 -5.93 23.79
C LEU A 90 -24.27 -4.61 23.07
N ASP A 91 -25.23 -3.83 23.53
CA ASP A 91 -25.55 -2.53 22.94
C ASP A 91 -24.38 -1.54 23.11
N ALA A 92 -23.76 -1.53 24.28
CA ALA A 92 -22.55 -0.72 24.52
C ALA A 92 -21.40 -1.13 23.58
N PHE A 93 -21.23 -2.41 23.28
CA PHE A 93 -20.22 -2.87 22.32
C PHE A 93 -20.54 -2.43 20.89
N ARG A 94 -21.81 -2.49 20.46
CA ARG A 94 -22.25 -2.00 19.16
C ARG A 94 -22.06 -0.48 19.03
N GLU A 95 -22.45 0.29 20.06
CA GLU A 95 -22.25 1.74 20.09
C GLU A 95 -20.77 2.10 19.97
N TRP A 96 -19.89 1.38 20.68
CA TRP A 96 -18.45 1.57 20.56
C TRP A 96 -17.92 1.24 19.15
N LEU A 97 -18.45 0.21 18.48
CA LEU A 97 -18.08 -0.10 17.08
C LEU A 97 -18.42 1.03 16.12
N GLU A 98 -19.49 1.78 16.37
CA GLU A 98 -19.90 2.92 15.53
C GLU A 98 -19.33 4.26 16.03
N GLY A 99 -18.65 4.26 17.17
CA GLY A 99 -18.15 5.46 17.81
C GLY A 99 -16.79 5.96 17.29
N GLU A 100 -16.38 7.12 17.80
CA GLU A 100 -15.16 7.85 17.44
C GLU A 100 -13.84 7.12 17.77
N PHE A 101 -13.90 5.97 18.46
CA PHE A 101 -12.70 5.20 18.80
C PHE A 101 -11.89 4.88 17.54
N TRP A 102 -12.54 4.47 16.47
CA TRP A 102 -11.90 4.03 15.25
C TRP A 102 -11.30 5.17 14.44
N ASP A 103 -11.86 6.36 14.49
CA ASP A 103 -11.28 7.55 13.87
C ASP A 103 -9.97 7.91 14.56
N ARG A 104 -9.93 7.85 15.89
CA ARG A 104 -8.68 8.05 16.65
C ARG A 104 -7.66 6.94 16.42
N GLU A 105 -8.09 5.68 16.28
CA GLU A 105 -7.18 4.57 15.96
C GLU A 105 -6.60 4.73 14.55
N ALA A 106 -7.35 5.28 13.60
CA ALA A 106 -6.82 5.63 12.27
C ALA A 106 -5.68 6.65 12.37
N GLU A 107 -5.87 7.72 13.16
CA GLU A 107 -4.84 8.74 13.40
C GLU A 107 -3.61 8.17 14.11
N VAL A 108 -3.82 7.40 15.18
CA VAL A 108 -2.74 6.75 15.94
C VAL A 108 -1.95 5.79 15.05
N THR A 109 -2.64 5.00 14.22
CA THR A 109 -1.99 4.09 13.28
C THR A 109 -1.17 4.85 12.26
N ALA A 110 -1.71 5.92 11.68
CA ALA A 110 -1.01 6.78 10.73
C ALA A 110 0.29 7.36 11.34
N GLU A 111 0.22 7.85 12.57
CA GLU A 111 1.38 8.38 13.30
C GLU A 111 2.44 7.32 13.57
N GLN A 112 2.03 6.12 14.00
CA GLN A 112 2.93 4.98 14.26
C GLN A 112 3.70 4.52 13.02
N VAL A 113 3.12 4.64 11.83
CA VAL A 113 3.73 4.17 10.59
C VAL A 113 4.38 5.27 9.76
N ARG A 114 4.10 6.55 10.02
CA ARG A 114 4.58 7.69 9.22
C ARG A 114 6.09 7.66 9.02
N GLY A 115 6.87 7.59 10.11
CA GLY A 115 8.33 7.53 10.04
C GLY A 115 8.85 6.28 9.31
N ILE A 116 8.14 5.16 9.40
CA ILE A 116 8.47 3.92 8.68
C ILE A 116 8.27 4.12 7.18
N VAL A 117 7.14 4.72 6.76
CA VAL A 117 6.85 4.97 5.34
C VAL A 117 7.82 5.98 4.74
N SER A 118 8.15 7.06 5.48
CA SER A 118 9.12 8.07 5.01
C SER A 118 10.51 7.47 4.82
N SER A 119 11.04 6.75 5.81
CA SER A 119 12.35 6.10 5.68
C SER A 119 12.35 4.98 4.63
N TYR A 120 11.19 4.36 4.39
CA TYR A 120 11.07 3.39 3.30
C TYR A 120 11.12 4.06 1.92
N ALA A 121 10.58 5.27 1.78
CA ALA A 121 10.72 6.05 0.54
C ALA A 121 12.20 6.34 0.22
N GLU A 122 13.01 6.71 1.21
CA GLU A 122 14.46 6.90 1.07
C GLU A 122 15.17 5.62 0.60
N ALA A 123 14.87 4.49 1.24
CA ALA A 123 15.45 3.21 0.86
C ALA A 123 15.04 2.77 -0.56
N VAL A 124 13.78 2.98 -0.96
CA VAL A 124 13.31 2.67 -2.31
C VAL A 124 13.93 3.63 -3.32
N GLN A 125 14.09 4.92 -2.99
CA GLN A 125 14.78 5.90 -3.85
C GLN A 125 16.22 5.48 -4.13
N THR A 126 16.97 5.04 -3.12
CA THR A 126 18.34 4.52 -3.30
C THR A 126 18.36 3.37 -4.32
N ALA A 127 17.40 2.44 -4.27
CA ALA A 127 17.34 1.35 -5.23
C ALA A 127 16.98 1.83 -6.64
N ILE A 128 16.08 2.81 -6.77
CA ILE A 128 15.68 3.41 -8.06
C ILE A 128 16.83 4.23 -8.64
N ALA A 129 17.58 4.96 -7.80
CA ALA A 129 18.76 5.70 -8.21
C ALA A 129 19.82 4.79 -8.85
N GLU A 130 20.05 3.62 -8.25
CA GLU A 130 20.93 2.58 -8.82
C GLU A 130 20.38 2.03 -10.15
N GLU A 131 19.07 1.85 -10.27
CA GLU A 131 18.42 1.30 -11.47
C GLU A 131 18.49 2.25 -12.67
N ILE A 132 18.01 3.48 -12.50
CA ILE A 132 17.81 4.43 -13.62
C ILE A 132 18.78 5.61 -13.64
N GLY A 133 19.73 5.67 -12.70
CA GLY A 133 20.79 6.71 -12.69
C GLY A 133 20.30 8.10 -12.32
N VAL A 134 19.30 8.23 -11.45
CA VAL A 134 18.84 9.52 -10.88
C VAL A 134 19.51 9.81 -9.54
N GLY A 135 19.26 10.99 -8.98
CA GLY A 135 19.71 11.33 -7.61
C GLY A 135 19.02 10.44 -6.57
N ASP A 136 19.61 10.36 -5.39
CA ASP A 136 19.13 9.58 -4.25
C ASP A 136 18.29 10.40 -3.24
N GLU A 137 18.06 11.67 -3.50
CA GLU A 137 17.12 12.47 -2.73
C GLU A 137 15.67 12.13 -3.08
N VAL A 138 14.82 12.03 -2.07
CA VAL A 138 13.38 11.83 -2.24
C VAL A 138 12.76 13.16 -2.67
N PRO A 139 12.03 13.21 -3.81
CA PRO A 139 11.35 14.42 -4.24
C PRO A 139 10.25 14.85 -3.24
N PRO A 140 10.03 16.17 -3.04
CA PRO A 140 9.02 16.67 -2.09
C PRO A 140 7.59 16.17 -2.35
N GLU A 141 7.22 15.90 -3.60
CA GLU A 141 5.93 15.31 -3.95
C GLU A 141 5.80 13.86 -3.46
N VAL A 142 6.91 13.11 -3.41
CA VAL A 142 6.92 11.74 -2.88
C VAL A 142 6.91 11.74 -1.35
N GLU A 143 7.54 12.71 -0.70
CA GLU A 143 7.41 12.90 0.75
C GLU A 143 5.96 13.17 1.15
N ARG A 144 5.25 14.03 0.41
CA ARG A 144 3.81 14.26 0.61
C ARG A 144 3.00 12.98 0.39
N PHE A 145 3.28 12.26 -0.70
CA PHE A 145 2.65 10.96 -0.98
C PHE A 145 2.87 9.96 0.17
N ALA A 146 4.07 9.90 0.75
CA ALA A 146 4.38 9.03 1.88
C ALA A 146 3.52 9.38 3.12
N GLY A 147 3.31 10.68 3.37
CA GLY A 147 2.39 11.16 4.41
C GLY A 147 0.94 10.76 4.16
N ASP A 148 0.44 10.96 2.95
CA ASP A 148 -0.91 10.58 2.52
C ASP A 148 -1.11 9.06 2.56
N TYR A 149 -0.08 8.30 2.18
CA TYR A 149 -0.08 6.84 2.29
C TYR A 149 -0.25 6.39 3.74
N ALA A 150 0.49 6.99 4.67
CA ALA A 150 0.38 6.67 6.10
C ALA A 150 -1.04 6.95 6.63
N ASN A 151 -1.64 8.09 6.28
CA ASN A 151 -3.01 8.43 6.64
C ASN A 151 -4.02 7.42 6.07
N SER A 152 -3.89 7.09 4.79
CA SER A 152 -4.74 6.09 4.12
C SER A 152 -4.59 4.69 4.72
N LEU A 153 -3.37 4.34 5.15
CA LEU A 153 -3.11 3.07 5.84
C LEU A 153 -3.83 3.03 7.17
N GLY A 154 -3.73 4.10 7.98
CA GLY A 154 -4.42 4.20 9.26
C GLY A 154 -5.92 4.03 9.11
N ALA A 155 -6.54 4.75 8.17
CA ALA A 155 -7.97 4.65 7.90
C ALA A 155 -8.39 3.24 7.46
N ARG A 156 -7.61 2.59 6.57
CA ARG A 156 -7.90 1.22 6.13
C ARG A 156 -7.82 0.19 7.24
N GLU A 157 -6.82 0.29 8.12
CA GLU A 157 -6.66 -0.68 9.20
C GLU A 157 -7.74 -0.53 10.26
N ALA A 158 -8.08 0.70 10.65
CA ALA A 158 -9.17 0.96 11.58
C ALA A 158 -10.52 0.44 11.04
N GLU A 159 -10.84 0.74 9.79
CA GLU A 159 -12.07 0.24 9.16
C GLU A 159 -12.06 -1.29 8.99
N SER A 160 -10.93 -1.89 8.66
CA SER A 160 -10.78 -3.35 8.59
C SER A 160 -11.04 -4.01 9.95
N SER A 161 -10.53 -3.42 11.04
CA SER A 161 -10.76 -3.91 12.40
C SER A 161 -12.23 -3.83 12.77
N ARG A 162 -12.81 -2.65 12.60
CA ARG A 162 -14.23 -2.37 12.86
C ARG A 162 -15.14 -3.31 12.07
N GLY A 163 -14.89 -3.44 10.76
CA GLY A 163 -15.68 -4.29 9.88
C GLY A 163 -15.61 -5.78 10.25
N GLN A 164 -14.43 -6.27 10.63
CA GLN A 164 -14.28 -7.67 11.06
C GLN A 164 -15.03 -7.97 12.36
N LEU A 165 -14.99 -7.08 13.35
CA LEU A 165 -15.71 -7.26 14.61
C LEU A 165 -17.23 -7.20 14.38
N ARG A 166 -17.70 -6.28 13.53
CA ARG A 166 -19.10 -6.19 13.13
C ARG A 166 -19.56 -7.49 12.43
N GLU A 167 -18.75 -8.04 11.52
CA GLU A 167 -19.07 -9.29 10.85
C GLU A 167 -19.15 -10.47 11.83
N VAL A 168 -18.23 -10.54 12.80
CA VAL A 168 -18.27 -11.59 13.84
C VAL A 168 -19.57 -11.51 14.66
N LEU A 169 -19.98 -10.30 15.07
CA LEU A 169 -21.26 -10.10 15.78
C LEU A 169 -22.44 -10.58 14.94
N ASN A 170 -22.54 -10.10 13.70
CA ASN A 170 -23.65 -10.45 12.82
C ASN A 170 -23.74 -11.96 12.58
N ARG A 171 -22.58 -12.62 12.44
CA ARG A 171 -22.51 -14.06 12.25
C ARG A 171 -22.96 -14.81 13.51
N ALA A 172 -22.51 -14.39 14.69
CA ALA A 172 -22.91 -14.99 15.95
C ALA A 172 -24.43 -14.93 16.16
N GLU A 173 -25.06 -13.80 15.81
CA GLU A 173 -26.50 -13.63 15.86
C GLU A 173 -27.24 -14.54 14.88
N LEU A 174 -26.76 -14.64 13.64
CA LEU A 174 -27.37 -15.53 12.63
C LEU A 174 -27.27 -17.01 12.99
N GLU A 175 -26.17 -17.42 13.59
CA GLU A 175 -25.90 -18.81 13.97
C GLU A 175 -26.44 -19.15 15.38
N GLY A 176 -26.91 -18.18 16.15
CA GLY A 176 -27.39 -18.36 17.52
C GLY A 176 -26.26 -18.73 18.50
N THR A 177 -25.02 -18.35 18.20
CA THR A 177 -23.84 -18.55 19.05
C THR A 177 -23.66 -17.36 20.00
N ASP A 178 -22.88 -17.54 21.09
CA ASP A 178 -22.61 -16.45 22.02
C ASP A 178 -21.72 -15.36 21.37
N PRO A 179 -22.22 -14.12 21.21
CA PRO A 179 -21.45 -13.02 20.62
C PRO A 179 -20.17 -12.70 21.38
N ARG A 180 -20.19 -12.84 22.72
CA ARG A 180 -19.01 -12.60 23.58
C ARG A 180 -17.90 -13.56 23.21
N ASP A 181 -18.20 -14.86 23.19
CA ASP A 181 -17.22 -15.90 22.92
C ASP A 181 -16.68 -15.79 21.49
N ALA A 182 -17.54 -15.47 20.52
CA ALA A 182 -17.15 -15.25 19.13
C ALA A 182 -16.16 -14.07 18.98
N ILE A 183 -16.42 -12.95 19.65
CA ILE A 183 -15.51 -11.79 19.64
C ILE A 183 -14.20 -12.10 20.35
N LEU A 184 -14.23 -12.73 21.53
CA LEU A 184 -13.01 -13.09 22.27
C LEU A 184 -12.12 -14.02 21.45
N GLN A 185 -12.71 -15.03 20.81
CA GLN A 185 -11.97 -15.92 19.90
C GLN A 185 -11.30 -15.15 18.75
N ARG A 186 -12.00 -14.19 18.12
CA ARG A 186 -11.43 -13.35 17.07
C ARG A 186 -10.26 -12.52 17.58
N LEU A 187 -10.36 -11.95 18.77
CA LEU A 187 -9.29 -11.17 19.40
C LEU A 187 -8.06 -12.03 19.70
N ASP A 188 -8.23 -13.28 20.14
CA ASP A 188 -7.14 -14.25 20.34
C ASP A 188 -6.42 -14.56 19.01
N GLU A 189 -7.18 -14.76 17.91
CA GLU A 189 -6.62 -14.93 16.57
C GLU A 189 -5.82 -13.71 16.12
N TRP A 190 -6.31 -12.51 16.41
CA TRP A 190 -5.61 -11.26 16.10
C TRP A 190 -4.31 -11.13 16.87
N GLU A 191 -4.34 -11.42 18.18
CA GLU A 191 -3.17 -11.38 19.05
C GLU A 191 -2.06 -12.31 18.53
N ALA A 192 -2.44 -13.50 18.06
CA ALA A 192 -1.51 -14.49 17.57
C ALA A 192 -0.90 -14.20 16.19
N THR A 193 -1.66 -13.57 15.26
CA THR A 193 -1.25 -13.59 13.84
C THR A 193 -1.29 -12.24 13.13
N ARG A 194 -2.00 -11.23 13.67
CA ARG A 194 -2.32 -10.04 12.90
C ARG A 194 -1.13 -9.15 12.61
N ALA A 195 -0.23 -8.98 13.57
CA ALA A 195 0.95 -8.16 13.40
C ALA A 195 1.91 -8.71 12.33
N GLU A 196 2.08 -10.03 12.28
CA GLU A 196 2.89 -10.71 11.27
C GLU A 196 2.30 -10.50 9.86
N LYS A 197 1.00 -10.77 9.71
CA LYS A 197 0.28 -10.56 8.43
C LYS A 197 0.32 -9.10 7.98
N PHE A 198 0.21 -8.16 8.91
CA PHE A 198 0.31 -6.72 8.64
C PHE A 198 1.69 -6.36 8.12
N GLY A 199 2.76 -6.79 8.80
CA GLY A 199 4.14 -6.54 8.39
C GLY A 199 4.40 -7.03 6.97
N ALA A 200 4.06 -8.29 6.72
CA ALA A 200 4.24 -8.92 5.41
C ALA A 200 3.44 -8.22 4.29
N ARG A 201 2.19 -7.84 4.56
CA ARG A 201 1.32 -7.19 3.57
C ARG A 201 1.77 -5.76 3.29
N GLU A 202 2.00 -4.95 4.34
CA GLU A 202 2.27 -3.53 4.16
C GLU A 202 3.68 -3.25 3.64
N SER A 203 4.69 -4.06 3.96
CA SER A 203 6.01 -3.91 3.35
C SER A 203 5.98 -4.07 1.83
N ARG A 204 5.19 -5.01 1.31
CA ARG A 204 5.01 -5.21 -0.13
C ARG A 204 4.23 -4.08 -0.78
N ARG A 205 3.11 -3.69 -0.15
CA ARG A 205 2.20 -2.66 -0.66
C ARG A 205 2.86 -1.29 -0.66
N ALA A 206 3.42 -0.87 0.48
CA ALA A 206 4.10 0.42 0.61
C ALA A 206 5.31 0.52 -0.33
N GLY A 207 6.18 -0.51 -0.35
CA GLY A 207 7.37 -0.50 -1.20
C GLY A 207 7.07 -0.36 -2.70
N ASN A 208 5.97 -0.93 -3.18
CA ASN A 208 5.56 -0.78 -4.58
C ASN A 208 4.82 0.54 -4.85
N ALA A 209 4.00 1.02 -3.91
CA ALA A 209 3.34 2.32 -4.03
C ALA A 209 4.36 3.47 -4.04
N LEU A 210 5.35 3.42 -3.15
CA LEU A 210 6.45 4.39 -3.11
C LEU A 210 7.30 4.32 -4.39
N ALA A 211 7.59 3.12 -4.88
CA ALA A 211 8.32 2.97 -6.14
C ALA A 211 7.56 3.55 -7.33
N GLU A 212 6.25 3.34 -7.44
CA GLU A 212 5.44 3.96 -8.49
C GLU A 212 5.54 5.49 -8.44
N ALA A 213 5.37 6.08 -7.24
CA ALA A 213 5.47 7.52 -7.06
C ALA A 213 6.85 8.06 -7.44
N LEU A 214 7.92 7.37 -7.04
CA LEU A 214 9.30 7.73 -7.34
C LEU A 214 9.63 7.62 -8.83
N TYR A 215 9.20 6.56 -9.51
CA TYR A 215 9.37 6.44 -10.96
C TYR A 215 8.64 7.55 -11.73
N ILE A 216 7.41 7.88 -11.32
CA ILE A 216 6.65 8.97 -11.92
C ILE A 216 7.38 10.30 -11.72
N ALA A 217 7.84 10.59 -10.50
CA ALA A 217 8.60 11.81 -10.18
C ALA A 217 9.93 11.89 -10.96
N ALA A 218 10.57 10.74 -11.23
CA ALA A 218 11.76 10.64 -12.06
C ALA A 218 11.49 10.74 -13.58
N GLY A 219 10.21 10.87 -14.00
CA GLY A 219 9.81 10.98 -15.41
C GLY A 219 9.87 9.66 -16.17
N VAL A 220 9.85 8.51 -15.49
CA VAL A 220 9.72 7.18 -16.13
C VAL A 220 8.34 7.07 -16.76
N ARG A 221 8.29 6.71 -18.06
CA ARG A 221 7.03 6.68 -18.83
C ARG A 221 6.32 5.33 -18.79
N ALA A 222 7.04 4.26 -18.55
CA ALA A 222 6.49 2.91 -18.53
C ALA A 222 7.07 2.08 -17.38
N LEU A 223 6.24 1.23 -16.82
CA LEU A 223 6.58 0.34 -15.71
C LEU A 223 6.35 -1.10 -16.10
N ARG A 224 7.22 -1.99 -15.62
CA ARG A 224 7.17 -3.43 -15.87
C ARG A 224 6.82 -4.17 -14.59
N TRP A 225 5.98 -5.20 -14.70
CA TRP A 225 5.74 -6.15 -13.62
C TRP A 225 6.87 -7.16 -13.53
N THR A 226 7.63 -7.15 -12.44
CA THR A 226 8.85 -7.96 -12.28
C THR A 226 8.71 -8.88 -11.07
N PRO A 227 8.69 -10.21 -11.29
CA PRO A 227 8.81 -11.17 -10.19
C PRO A 227 10.13 -11.01 -9.44
N SER A 228 10.10 -11.04 -8.11
CA SER A 228 11.31 -10.86 -7.28
C SER A 228 11.49 -11.93 -6.20
N GLY A 229 10.54 -12.86 -6.04
CA GLY A 229 10.63 -13.97 -5.10
C GLY A 229 11.51 -15.13 -5.60
N ALA A 230 11.86 -16.02 -4.68
CA ALA A 230 12.60 -17.24 -5.00
C ALA A 230 11.80 -18.21 -5.89
N SER A 231 10.48 -18.17 -5.79
CA SER A 231 9.55 -18.88 -6.67
C SER A 231 8.44 -17.91 -7.07
N THR A 232 8.12 -17.86 -8.34
CA THR A 232 6.99 -17.07 -8.85
C THR A 232 5.74 -17.93 -8.80
N CYS A 233 4.65 -17.40 -8.27
CA CYS A 233 3.38 -18.12 -8.31
C CYS A 233 2.78 -18.07 -9.73
N PRO A 234 1.94 -19.04 -10.13
CA PRO A 234 1.39 -19.12 -11.49
C PRO A 234 0.65 -17.85 -11.94
N TYR A 235 -0.07 -17.18 -11.04
CA TYR A 235 -0.74 -15.90 -11.36
C TYR A 235 0.25 -14.77 -11.64
N CYS A 236 1.35 -14.72 -10.91
CA CYS A 236 2.40 -13.73 -11.15
C CYS A 236 3.23 -14.04 -12.39
N GLU A 237 3.33 -15.30 -12.79
CA GLU A 237 3.96 -15.70 -14.07
C GLU A 237 3.19 -15.14 -15.26
N THR A 238 1.85 -15.12 -15.22
CA THR A 238 1.05 -14.52 -16.30
C THR A 238 1.25 -13.01 -16.44
N LEU A 239 1.70 -12.35 -15.37
CA LEU A 239 1.96 -10.91 -15.34
C LEU A 239 3.43 -10.55 -15.60
N ALA A 240 4.33 -11.53 -15.50
CA ALA A 240 5.76 -11.31 -15.64
C ALA A 240 6.11 -10.63 -16.96
N GLY A 241 6.82 -9.51 -16.89
CA GLY A 241 7.20 -8.73 -18.06
C GLY A 241 6.11 -7.85 -18.67
N SER A 242 4.86 -7.89 -18.15
CA SER A 242 3.80 -6.97 -18.58
C SER A 242 4.22 -5.53 -18.36
N VAL A 243 3.97 -4.66 -19.35
CA VAL A 243 4.35 -3.25 -19.32
C VAL A 243 3.10 -2.38 -19.44
N VAL A 244 3.02 -1.35 -18.59
CA VAL A 244 1.98 -0.32 -18.67
C VAL A 244 2.62 1.07 -18.64
N GLN A 245 1.91 2.07 -19.14
CA GLN A 245 2.29 3.46 -18.96
C GLN A 245 2.26 3.78 -17.46
N ALA A 246 3.25 4.52 -16.97
CA ALA A 246 3.32 4.95 -15.58
C ALA A 246 2.03 5.70 -15.19
N GLY A 247 1.47 5.32 -14.05
CA GLY A 247 0.17 5.82 -13.62
C GLY A 247 -1.03 4.98 -14.06
N ASN A 248 -0.90 4.07 -15.02
CA ASN A 248 -1.97 3.17 -15.41
C ASN A 248 -1.97 1.88 -14.59
N ALA A 249 -3.10 1.18 -14.62
CA ALA A 249 -3.26 -0.07 -13.90
C ALA A 249 -2.73 -1.26 -14.71
N PHE A 250 -2.06 -2.19 -14.04
CA PHE A 250 -1.72 -3.51 -14.58
C PHE A 250 -2.95 -4.44 -14.63
N LEU A 251 -3.85 -4.29 -13.65
CA LEU A 251 -5.02 -5.15 -13.51
C LEU A 251 -6.24 -4.29 -13.18
N ALA A 252 -7.33 -4.49 -13.90
CA ALA A 252 -8.61 -3.85 -13.61
C ALA A 252 -9.43 -4.67 -12.61
N ALA A 253 -10.28 -4.00 -11.81
CA ALA A 253 -11.29 -4.68 -11.00
C ALA A 253 -12.24 -5.50 -11.90
N GLY A 254 -12.57 -6.71 -11.45
CA GLY A 254 -13.38 -7.68 -12.21
C GLY A 254 -12.57 -8.51 -13.23
N GLN A 255 -11.32 -8.15 -13.52
CA GLN A 255 -10.45 -8.98 -14.36
C GLN A 255 -10.16 -10.31 -13.69
N ARG A 256 -10.02 -11.38 -14.47
CA ARG A 256 -9.65 -12.70 -14.00
C ARG A 256 -8.27 -13.09 -14.51
N LEU A 257 -7.45 -13.64 -13.65
CA LEU A 257 -6.20 -14.29 -14.01
C LEU A 257 -6.44 -15.81 -14.03
N GLU A 258 -6.15 -16.44 -15.16
CA GLU A 258 -6.46 -17.85 -15.41
C GLU A 258 -5.19 -18.60 -15.85
N PRO A 259 -4.22 -18.84 -14.95
CA PRO A 259 -3.03 -19.61 -15.27
C PRO A 259 -3.40 -21.08 -15.50
N GLU A 260 -2.74 -21.72 -16.46
CA GLU A 260 -2.98 -23.12 -16.78
C GLU A 260 -2.83 -24.03 -15.57
N GLY A 261 -3.78 -24.93 -15.37
CA GLY A 261 -3.78 -25.90 -14.26
C GLY A 261 -4.12 -25.32 -12.88
N HIS A 262 -4.53 -24.05 -12.79
CA HIS A 262 -4.88 -23.40 -11.53
C HIS A 262 -6.30 -22.80 -11.58
N PRO A 263 -7.00 -22.68 -10.45
CA PRO A 263 -8.32 -22.05 -10.41
C PRO A 263 -8.20 -20.56 -10.78
N PRO A 264 -9.20 -19.99 -11.47
CA PRO A 264 -9.18 -18.57 -11.81
C PRO A 264 -9.22 -17.69 -10.55
N MET A 265 -8.44 -16.59 -10.57
CA MET A 265 -8.43 -15.59 -9.51
C MET A 265 -9.04 -14.29 -10.01
N GLU A 266 -10.11 -13.85 -9.36
CA GLU A 266 -10.75 -12.56 -9.65
C GLU A 266 -10.02 -11.42 -8.95
N ILE A 267 -9.76 -10.35 -9.68
CA ILE A 267 -9.16 -9.11 -9.19
C ILE A 267 -10.25 -8.23 -8.60
N LYS A 268 -10.37 -8.22 -7.29
CA LYS A 268 -11.42 -7.46 -6.58
C LYS A 268 -11.27 -5.94 -6.68
N THR A 269 -10.04 -5.45 -6.81
CA THR A 269 -9.75 -4.00 -6.88
C THR A 269 -8.67 -3.74 -7.92
N THR A 270 -8.79 -2.64 -8.65
CA THR A 270 -7.78 -2.20 -9.62
C THR A 270 -6.38 -2.15 -8.99
N LYS A 271 -5.38 -2.71 -9.68
CA LYS A 271 -3.99 -2.79 -9.25
C LYS A 271 -3.09 -2.00 -10.19
N ARG A 272 -2.50 -0.94 -9.70
CA ARG A 272 -1.50 -0.14 -10.43
C ARG A 272 -0.09 -0.68 -10.22
N HIS A 273 0.11 -1.47 -9.18
CA HIS A 273 1.38 -2.11 -8.81
C HIS A 273 1.11 -3.38 -7.99
N PRO A 274 2.11 -4.27 -7.80
CA PRO A 274 2.00 -5.39 -6.85
C PRO A 274 1.70 -4.92 -5.42
N PRO A 275 1.12 -5.78 -4.58
CA PRO A 275 0.81 -7.18 -4.82
C PRO A 275 -0.53 -7.39 -5.55
N ALA A 276 -0.60 -8.41 -6.41
CA ALA A 276 -1.86 -8.85 -7.01
C ALA A 276 -2.75 -9.61 -6.02
N HIS A 277 -2.13 -10.40 -5.15
CA HIS A 277 -2.76 -11.26 -4.13
C HIS A 277 -1.88 -11.33 -2.87
N ASP A 278 -2.38 -11.91 -1.81
CA ASP A 278 -1.59 -12.17 -0.61
C ASP A 278 -0.43 -13.12 -0.93
N GLY A 279 0.75 -12.82 -0.38
CA GLY A 279 1.98 -13.57 -0.67
C GLY A 279 2.65 -13.26 -2.00
N CYS A 280 2.14 -12.32 -2.80
CA CYS A 280 2.79 -11.87 -4.04
C CYS A 280 4.06 -11.07 -3.72
N ASP A 281 5.21 -11.55 -4.19
CA ASP A 281 6.52 -10.94 -3.99
C ASP A 281 6.99 -10.06 -5.14
N CYS A 282 6.17 -9.85 -6.17
CA CYS A 282 6.53 -9.04 -7.32
C CYS A 282 6.77 -7.57 -6.95
N ILE A 283 7.56 -6.92 -7.81
CA ILE A 283 7.81 -5.48 -7.76
C ILE A 283 7.53 -4.88 -9.14
N ILE A 284 7.53 -3.56 -9.23
CA ILE A 284 7.60 -2.85 -10.51
C ILE A 284 9.03 -2.37 -10.75
N THR A 285 9.45 -2.35 -12.01
CA THR A 285 10.73 -1.79 -12.49
C THR A 285 10.48 -0.83 -13.64
N ALA A 286 11.45 0.01 -13.99
CA ALA A 286 11.38 0.83 -15.19
C ALA A 286 11.39 -0.07 -16.44
N ALA A 287 10.60 0.30 -17.49
CA ALA A 287 10.51 -0.45 -18.76
C ALA A 287 11.09 0.32 -19.92
#